data_93c4f0b5e3412024071e4d786eed2eef
#
_entry.id   93c4f0b5e3412024071e4d786eed2eef
#
_cell.length_a   1.000
_cell.length_b   1.000
_cell.length_c   1.000
_cell.angle_alpha   90.00
_cell.angle_beta   90.00
_cell.angle_gamma   90.00
#
_symmetry.space_group_name_H-M   'P 1'
#
loop_
_entity.id
_entity.type
_entity.pdbx_description
1 polymer ?
#
loop_
_entity_poly.entity_id
_entity_poly.type
_entity_poly.pdbx_seq_one_letter_code
_entity_poly.pdbx_strand_id
1 'polypeptide(L)'
;MKYFSHGAGGSRAAFPELTTHWASHGYVVIVPTHADAMPPPGRHQPPRQPFDVDQLDRLADVVFVVDSLDQVEKKMDGFHGRHAMRIDRDRIGIAGHSAGALTAQMAVGVKVRLSRSDGETELKSVGDPRFKAAILISGQGTINRLLTRDSWNDLASPFLVITGSRDVVPISRETPESRQEPFLLARPGRKFLVFIEGATHSSYAGKPAVAATDGEEVSDADLRMISGVTASATLAFWDAYLENDDRGHE
;
A
#
# COMPACT_ATOMS: atom_id res chain seq x y z
N MET A 1 -9.34 10.85 -3.09
CA MET A 1 -9.43 9.87 -1.96
C MET A 1 -8.16 9.03 -1.90
N LYS A 2 -7.71 8.64 -0.72
CA LYS A 2 -6.59 7.72 -0.49
C LYS A 2 -7.08 6.44 0.18
N TYR A 3 -6.71 5.31 -0.38
CA TYR A 3 -6.95 4.01 0.23
C TYR A 3 -5.66 3.51 0.86
N PHE A 4 -5.71 2.92 2.07
CA PHE A 4 -4.54 2.31 2.70
C PHE A 4 -4.82 0.84 3.04
N SER A 5 -4.06 -0.07 2.41
CA SER A 5 -4.10 -1.51 2.67
C SER A 5 -3.01 -1.89 3.69
N HIS A 6 -3.42 -2.47 4.81
CA HIS A 6 -2.51 -2.87 5.89
C HIS A 6 -1.68 -4.13 5.54
N GLY A 7 -0.60 -4.39 6.27
CA GLY A 7 0.19 -5.61 6.17
C GLY A 7 -0.60 -6.86 6.61
N ALA A 8 -0.04 -8.05 6.37
CA ALA A 8 -0.65 -9.31 6.77
C ALA A 8 -0.95 -9.32 8.28
N GLY A 9 -2.14 -9.77 8.65
CA GLY A 9 -2.59 -9.82 10.04
C GLY A 9 -2.94 -8.46 10.66
N GLY A 10 -2.77 -7.34 9.93
CA GLY A 10 -3.10 -6.00 10.39
C GLY A 10 -4.61 -5.72 10.42
N SER A 11 -4.97 -4.46 10.58
CA SER A 11 -6.37 -4.02 10.62
C SER A 11 -6.50 -2.55 10.20
N ARG A 12 -7.73 -2.03 10.20
CA ARG A 12 -8.01 -0.60 9.99
C ARG A 12 -7.30 0.36 10.97
N ALA A 13 -6.72 -0.16 12.04
CA ALA A 13 -5.91 0.62 12.98
C ALA A 13 -4.41 0.66 12.61
N ALA A 14 -4.05 0.18 11.41
CA ALA A 14 -2.66 0.25 10.95
C ALA A 14 -2.30 1.68 10.51
N PHE A 15 -1.07 2.08 10.77
CA PHE A 15 -0.50 3.37 10.34
C PHE A 15 -1.34 4.60 10.73
N PRO A 16 -1.83 4.73 11.97
CA PRO A 16 -2.75 5.79 12.34
C PRO A 16 -2.14 7.18 12.17
N GLU A 17 -0.85 7.36 12.46
CA GLU A 17 -0.15 8.64 12.33
C GLU A 17 -0.08 9.08 10.86
N LEU A 18 0.31 8.17 9.96
CA LEU A 18 0.40 8.45 8.53
C LEU A 18 -0.98 8.76 7.92
N THR A 19 -1.98 7.95 8.22
CA THR A 19 -3.33 8.13 7.67
C THR A 19 -4.02 9.38 8.22
N THR A 20 -3.78 9.73 9.50
CA THR A 20 -4.23 11.00 10.10
C THR A 20 -3.50 12.20 9.49
N HIS A 21 -2.20 12.06 9.22
CA HIS A 21 -1.44 13.09 8.53
C HIS A 21 -2.04 13.41 7.16
N TRP A 22 -2.35 12.42 6.33
CA TRP A 22 -3.02 12.67 5.05
C TRP A 22 -4.41 13.31 5.23
N ALA A 23 -5.18 12.83 6.21
CA ALA A 23 -6.50 13.41 6.48
C ALA A 23 -6.42 14.88 6.93
N SER A 24 -5.40 15.25 7.70
CA SER A 24 -5.18 16.65 8.13
C SER A 24 -4.81 17.58 6.96
N HIS A 25 -4.39 17.04 5.82
CA HIS A 25 -4.12 17.76 4.57
C HIS A 25 -5.31 17.70 3.58
N GLY A 26 -6.51 17.40 4.07
CA GLY A 26 -7.75 17.47 3.27
C GLY A 26 -8.08 16.21 2.49
N TYR A 27 -7.35 15.11 2.65
CA TYR A 27 -7.66 13.86 1.96
C TYR A 27 -8.70 13.03 2.70
N VAL A 28 -9.67 12.48 1.97
CA VAL A 28 -10.49 11.37 2.49
C VAL A 28 -9.62 10.11 2.50
N VAL A 29 -9.44 9.50 3.68
CA VAL A 29 -8.62 8.30 3.84
C VAL A 29 -9.51 7.14 4.28
N ILE A 30 -9.43 6.02 3.56
CA ILE A 30 -10.15 4.78 3.86
C ILE A 30 -9.15 3.69 4.19
N VAL A 31 -9.29 3.09 5.37
CA VAL A 31 -8.45 1.98 5.85
C VAL A 31 -9.37 0.82 6.21
N PRO A 32 -9.56 -0.17 5.36
CA PRO A 32 -10.38 -1.34 5.68
C PRO A 32 -9.64 -2.30 6.61
N THR A 33 -10.37 -3.26 7.12
CA THR A 33 -9.81 -4.47 7.71
C THR A 33 -10.07 -5.62 6.73
N HIS A 34 -9.00 -6.20 6.18
CA HIS A 34 -9.10 -7.37 5.29
C HIS A 34 -9.43 -8.64 6.06
N ALA A 35 -9.92 -9.67 5.35
CA ALA A 35 -10.33 -10.93 5.96
C ALA A 35 -9.20 -11.71 6.65
N ASP A 36 -7.94 -11.50 6.25
CA ASP A 36 -6.76 -12.09 6.86
C ASP A 36 -6.27 -11.37 8.14
N ALA A 37 -7.00 -10.36 8.61
CA ALA A 37 -6.68 -9.67 9.85
C ALA A 37 -6.64 -10.65 11.04
N MET A 38 -5.66 -10.44 11.93
CA MET A 38 -5.60 -11.21 13.18
C MET A 38 -6.86 -10.92 14.01
N PRO A 39 -7.59 -11.95 14.43
CA PRO A 39 -8.74 -11.75 15.30
C PRO A 39 -8.29 -11.17 16.66
N PRO A 40 -9.17 -10.44 17.35
CA PRO A 40 -8.91 -10.02 18.73
C PRO A 40 -8.54 -11.21 19.61
N PRO A 41 -7.72 -11.01 20.67
CA PRO A 41 -7.40 -12.07 21.62
C PRO A 41 -8.64 -12.81 22.11
N GLY A 42 -8.58 -14.15 22.12
CA GLY A 42 -9.67 -15.01 22.56
C GLY A 42 -10.70 -15.39 21.50
N ARG A 43 -10.57 -14.91 20.27
CA ARG A 43 -11.40 -15.38 19.14
C ARG A 43 -10.67 -16.43 18.31
N HIS A 44 -11.45 -17.37 17.75
CA HIS A 44 -10.91 -18.41 16.87
C HIS A 44 -10.32 -17.78 15.59
N GLN A 45 -9.13 -18.21 15.19
CA GLN A 45 -8.57 -17.82 13.90
C GLN A 45 -9.25 -18.64 12.80
N PRO A 46 -9.73 -18.01 11.71
CA PRO A 46 -10.16 -18.76 10.56
C PRO A 46 -8.98 -19.54 9.96
N PRO A 47 -9.24 -20.64 9.23
CA PRO A 47 -8.20 -21.33 8.49
C PRO A 47 -7.47 -20.34 7.58
N ARG A 48 -6.13 -20.38 7.58
CA ARG A 48 -5.33 -19.56 6.65
C ARG A 48 -5.57 -20.02 5.22
N GLN A 49 -5.95 -19.08 4.38
CA GLN A 49 -6.00 -19.29 2.94
C GLN A 49 -4.57 -19.30 2.35
N PRO A 50 -4.35 -19.92 1.18
CA PRO A 50 -3.13 -19.73 0.41
C PRO A 50 -2.86 -18.24 0.17
N PHE A 51 -1.60 -17.81 0.25
CA PHE A 51 -1.21 -16.40 0.19
C PHE A 51 -1.69 -15.68 -1.09
N ASP A 52 -1.71 -16.35 -2.23
CA ASP A 52 -2.21 -15.83 -3.50
C ASP A 52 -3.73 -15.57 -3.49
N VAL A 53 -4.51 -16.48 -2.89
CA VAL A 53 -5.97 -16.29 -2.70
C VAL A 53 -6.21 -15.10 -1.78
N ASP A 54 -5.51 -15.04 -0.64
CA ASP A 54 -5.62 -13.90 0.27
C ASP A 54 -5.30 -12.56 -0.42
N GLN A 55 -4.35 -12.53 -1.36
CA GLN A 55 -3.99 -11.31 -2.08
C GLN A 55 -5.08 -10.90 -3.09
N LEU A 56 -5.70 -11.84 -3.78
CA LEU A 56 -6.82 -11.56 -4.69
C LEU A 56 -8.07 -11.12 -3.92
N ASP A 57 -8.34 -11.73 -2.76
CA ASP A 57 -9.43 -11.32 -1.87
C ASP A 57 -9.21 -9.89 -1.35
N ARG A 58 -7.97 -9.53 -0.99
CA ARG A 58 -7.63 -8.16 -0.62
C ARG A 58 -7.88 -7.16 -1.75
N LEU A 59 -7.57 -7.54 -2.99
CA LEU A 59 -7.89 -6.72 -4.16
C LEU A 59 -9.40 -6.58 -4.35
N ALA A 60 -10.16 -7.66 -4.16
CA ALA A 60 -11.63 -7.62 -4.21
C ALA A 60 -12.22 -6.69 -3.14
N ASP A 61 -11.70 -6.70 -1.90
CA ASP A 61 -12.06 -5.74 -0.85
C ASP A 61 -11.82 -4.29 -1.29
N VAL A 62 -10.67 -4.05 -1.94
CA VAL A 62 -10.29 -2.71 -2.44
C VAL A 62 -11.29 -2.23 -3.51
N VAL A 63 -11.62 -3.08 -4.47
CA VAL A 63 -12.60 -2.79 -5.54
C VAL A 63 -13.99 -2.58 -4.94
N PHE A 64 -14.41 -3.44 -4.02
CA PHE A 64 -15.71 -3.32 -3.32
C PHE A 64 -15.86 -1.97 -2.61
N VAL A 65 -14.81 -1.48 -1.95
CA VAL A 65 -14.85 -0.16 -1.30
C VAL A 65 -15.07 0.95 -2.32
N VAL A 66 -14.38 0.90 -3.46
CA VAL A 66 -14.53 1.91 -4.52
C VAL A 66 -15.93 1.83 -5.16
N ASP A 67 -16.48 0.64 -5.32
CA ASP A 67 -17.86 0.43 -5.80
C ASP A 67 -18.90 0.96 -4.80
N SER A 68 -18.54 1.02 -3.53
CA SER A 68 -19.44 1.43 -2.43
C SER A 68 -19.30 2.90 -2.02
N LEU A 69 -18.56 3.74 -2.76
CA LEU A 69 -18.30 5.13 -2.35
C LEU A 69 -19.55 5.98 -2.17
N ASP A 70 -20.62 5.76 -2.94
CA ASP A 70 -21.90 6.45 -2.74
C ASP A 70 -22.52 6.15 -1.37
N GLN A 71 -22.36 4.92 -0.89
CA GLN A 71 -22.84 4.53 0.45
C GLN A 71 -21.96 5.14 1.56
N VAL A 72 -20.65 5.25 1.30
CA VAL A 72 -19.71 5.92 2.21
C VAL A 72 -20.08 7.40 2.36
N GLU A 73 -20.25 8.12 1.24
CA GLU A 73 -20.66 9.52 1.23
C GLU A 73 -21.99 9.74 2.00
N LYS A 74 -23.03 8.95 1.70
CA LYS A 74 -24.31 9.04 2.41
C LYS A 74 -24.20 8.87 3.92
N LYS A 75 -23.32 7.96 4.37
CA LYS A 75 -23.08 7.77 5.81
C LYS A 75 -22.33 8.95 6.41
N MET A 76 -21.38 9.54 5.68
CA MET A 76 -20.59 10.68 6.15
C MET A 76 -21.41 11.96 6.22
N ASP A 77 -22.36 12.18 5.29
CA ASP A 77 -23.29 13.31 5.32
C ASP A 77 -24.08 13.37 6.63
N GLY A 78 -24.39 12.20 7.21
CA GLY A 78 -25.05 12.10 8.52
C GLY A 78 -24.20 12.61 9.71
N PHE A 79 -22.86 12.64 9.57
CA PHE A 79 -21.94 13.10 10.62
C PHE A 79 -21.54 14.57 10.47
N HIS A 80 -21.51 15.12 9.27
CA HIS A 80 -20.97 16.46 8.98
C HIS A 80 -22.04 17.53 8.76
N GLY A 81 -23.31 17.22 8.87
CA GLY A 81 -24.41 18.20 8.77
C GLY A 81 -24.51 18.83 7.37
N ARG A 82 -24.47 20.16 7.28
CA ARG A 82 -24.78 20.91 6.05
C ARG A 82 -23.70 20.86 4.95
N HIS A 83 -22.55 20.29 5.22
CA HIS A 83 -21.45 20.19 4.25
C HIS A 83 -21.34 18.75 3.77
N ALA A 84 -22.05 18.44 2.67
CA ALA A 84 -21.93 17.15 2.02
C ALA A 84 -20.48 16.93 1.55
N MET A 85 -19.81 15.93 2.12
CA MET A 85 -18.48 15.54 1.65
C MET A 85 -18.65 14.78 0.33
N ARG A 86 -17.87 15.19 -0.67
CA ARG A 86 -17.82 14.52 -1.98
C ARG A 86 -16.44 13.92 -2.20
N ILE A 87 -16.42 12.66 -2.59
CA ILE A 87 -15.21 11.94 -2.94
C ILE A 87 -14.97 12.11 -4.43
N ASP A 88 -13.86 12.74 -4.78
CA ASP A 88 -13.43 12.83 -6.17
C ASP A 88 -12.99 11.45 -6.66
N ARG A 89 -13.79 10.87 -7.56
CA ARG A 89 -13.58 9.51 -8.10
C ARG A 89 -12.52 9.44 -9.19
N ASP A 90 -12.14 10.58 -9.75
CA ASP A 90 -11.07 10.65 -10.75
C ASP A 90 -9.68 10.75 -10.11
N ARG A 91 -9.64 10.98 -8.78
CA ARG A 91 -8.41 11.17 -8.00
C ARG A 91 -8.28 10.18 -6.84
N ILE A 92 -8.37 8.89 -7.17
CA ILE A 92 -8.23 7.80 -6.19
C ILE A 92 -6.79 7.28 -6.21
N GLY A 93 -6.11 7.34 -5.07
CA GLY A 93 -4.80 6.73 -4.85
C GLY A 93 -4.88 5.55 -3.88
N ILE A 94 -3.96 4.62 -4.02
CA ILE A 94 -3.82 3.49 -3.13
C ILE A 94 -2.41 3.42 -2.55
N ALA A 95 -2.32 3.23 -1.25
CA ALA A 95 -1.09 2.93 -0.56
C ALA A 95 -1.23 1.59 0.16
N GLY A 96 -0.11 0.95 0.44
CA GLY A 96 -0.11 -0.22 1.28
C GLY A 96 1.25 -0.51 1.87
N HIS A 97 1.22 -1.27 2.96
CA HIS A 97 2.42 -1.76 3.63
C HIS A 97 2.50 -3.27 3.55
N SER A 98 3.68 -3.82 3.25
CA SER A 98 3.92 -5.27 3.23
C SER A 98 2.93 -5.99 2.28
N ALA A 99 2.13 -6.94 2.74
CA ALA A 99 1.07 -7.58 1.94
C ALA A 99 0.13 -6.55 1.29
N GLY A 100 -0.18 -5.44 1.97
CA GLY A 100 -0.96 -4.34 1.42
C GLY A 100 -0.25 -3.59 0.29
N ALA A 101 1.09 -3.56 0.27
CA ALA A 101 1.83 -2.99 -0.84
C ALA A 101 1.71 -3.86 -2.11
N LEU A 102 1.64 -5.19 -1.97
CA LEU A 102 1.32 -6.08 -3.09
C LEU A 102 -0.10 -5.83 -3.60
N THR A 103 -1.06 -5.66 -2.70
CA THR A 103 -2.43 -5.26 -3.06
C THR A 103 -2.43 -3.95 -3.85
N ALA A 104 -1.65 -2.95 -3.41
CA ALA A 104 -1.53 -1.68 -4.12
C ALA A 104 -0.88 -1.83 -5.51
N GLN A 105 0.15 -2.68 -5.62
CA GLN A 105 0.77 -3.02 -6.91
C GLN A 105 -0.26 -3.62 -7.88
N MET A 106 -1.03 -4.60 -7.44
CA MET A 106 -2.08 -5.22 -8.24
C MET A 106 -3.15 -4.20 -8.65
N ALA A 107 -3.61 -3.37 -7.72
CA ALA A 107 -4.67 -2.40 -7.97
C ALA A 107 -4.31 -1.40 -9.07
N VAL A 108 -3.06 -0.96 -9.17
CA VAL A 108 -2.62 -0.03 -10.24
C VAL A 108 -2.17 -0.72 -11.52
N GLY A 109 -2.27 -2.04 -11.61
CA GLY A 109 -2.07 -2.77 -12.85
C GLY A 109 -0.74 -3.51 -12.99
N VAL A 110 0.05 -3.64 -11.92
CA VAL A 110 1.20 -4.56 -11.92
C VAL A 110 0.69 -5.96 -12.25
N LYS A 111 1.33 -6.60 -13.22
CA LYS A 111 0.95 -7.95 -13.63
C LYS A 111 1.40 -8.98 -12.61
N VAL A 112 0.53 -9.94 -12.32
CA VAL A 112 0.79 -11.05 -11.41
C VAL A 112 0.61 -12.38 -12.13
N ARG A 113 1.34 -13.38 -11.65
CA ARG A 113 1.24 -14.75 -12.12
C ARG A 113 -0.01 -15.40 -11.56
N LEU A 114 -0.94 -15.77 -12.43
CA LEU A 114 -2.20 -16.42 -12.07
C LEU A 114 -2.23 -17.84 -12.63
N SER A 115 -2.74 -18.78 -11.84
CA SER A 115 -2.98 -20.15 -12.29
C SER A 115 -4.24 -20.19 -13.16
N ARG A 116 -4.16 -20.85 -14.30
CA ARG A 116 -5.28 -21.11 -15.19
C ARG A 116 -5.93 -22.46 -14.84
N SER A 117 -7.14 -22.65 -15.32
CA SER A 117 -7.88 -23.91 -15.13
C SER A 117 -7.24 -25.13 -15.80
N ASP A 118 -6.37 -24.91 -16.79
CA ASP A 118 -5.60 -25.96 -17.50
C ASP A 118 -4.27 -26.30 -16.79
N GLY A 119 -3.99 -25.68 -15.62
CA GLY A 119 -2.75 -25.86 -14.85
C GLY A 119 -1.59 -24.98 -15.30
N GLU A 120 -1.73 -24.26 -16.41
CA GLU A 120 -0.76 -23.27 -16.87
C GLU A 120 -0.81 -22.02 -15.98
N THR A 121 0.24 -21.20 -16.07
CA THR A 121 0.26 -19.89 -15.43
C THR A 121 0.37 -18.78 -16.45
N GLU A 122 -0.39 -17.72 -16.28
CA GLU A 122 -0.29 -16.51 -17.09
C GLU A 122 0.13 -15.29 -16.26
N LEU A 123 0.86 -14.39 -16.90
CA LEU A 123 1.22 -13.09 -16.32
C LEU A 123 0.19 -12.06 -16.78
N LYS A 124 -0.69 -11.63 -15.85
CA LYS A 124 -1.85 -10.80 -16.17
C LYS A 124 -2.04 -9.66 -15.18
N SER A 125 -2.48 -8.51 -15.68
CA SER A 125 -2.97 -7.43 -14.84
C SER A 125 -4.40 -7.72 -14.36
N VAL A 126 -4.63 -7.49 -13.08
CA VAL A 126 -5.94 -7.55 -12.42
C VAL A 126 -6.33 -6.17 -11.85
N GLY A 127 -5.65 -5.11 -12.30
CA GLY A 127 -5.82 -3.76 -11.79
C GLY A 127 -7.15 -3.12 -12.14
N ASP A 128 -7.49 -2.10 -11.37
CA ASP A 128 -8.67 -1.27 -11.57
C ASP A 128 -8.24 0.14 -12.02
N PRO A 129 -8.64 0.61 -13.20
CA PRO A 129 -8.20 1.88 -13.77
C PRO A 129 -8.64 3.12 -12.98
N ARG A 130 -9.51 2.95 -11.99
CA ARG A 130 -9.90 4.02 -11.07
C ARG A 130 -8.75 4.43 -10.13
N PHE A 131 -7.81 3.54 -9.85
CA PHE A 131 -6.60 3.87 -9.10
C PHE A 131 -5.58 4.55 -10.00
N LYS A 132 -5.28 5.82 -9.70
CA LYS A 132 -4.44 6.68 -10.54
C LYS A 132 -2.97 6.70 -10.12
N ALA A 133 -2.67 6.39 -8.88
CA ALA A 133 -1.32 6.39 -8.32
C ALA A 133 -1.20 5.40 -7.15
N ALA A 134 0.01 4.89 -6.90
CA ALA A 134 0.28 3.95 -5.82
C ALA A 134 1.47 4.35 -4.94
N ILE A 135 1.40 4.01 -3.64
CA ILE A 135 2.54 4.04 -2.72
C ILE A 135 2.76 2.64 -2.15
N LEU A 136 3.98 2.16 -2.30
CA LEU A 136 4.42 0.82 -1.96
C LEU A 136 5.40 0.89 -0.78
N ILE A 137 4.90 0.76 0.46
CA ILE A 137 5.75 0.79 1.65
C ILE A 137 6.17 -0.64 1.97
N SER A 138 7.47 -0.91 1.95
CA SER A 138 8.01 -2.25 2.23
C SER A 138 7.36 -3.33 1.35
N GLY A 139 7.24 -3.03 0.05
CA GLY A 139 6.58 -3.87 -0.94
C GLY A 139 7.40 -5.10 -1.32
N GLN A 140 6.82 -5.96 -2.15
CA GLN A 140 7.43 -7.17 -2.66
C GLN A 140 8.05 -6.95 -4.03
N GLY A 141 9.18 -7.65 -4.26
CA GLY A 141 9.82 -7.84 -5.54
C GLY A 141 9.62 -9.26 -6.10
N THR A 142 10.52 -9.70 -6.96
CA THR A 142 10.42 -11.00 -7.68
C THR A 142 10.66 -12.22 -6.80
N ILE A 143 11.10 -12.06 -5.56
CA ILE A 143 11.14 -13.14 -4.58
C ILE A 143 9.72 -13.62 -4.26
N ASN A 144 8.74 -12.73 -4.33
CA ASN A 144 7.34 -13.11 -4.25
C ASN A 144 6.92 -13.89 -5.51
N ARG A 145 6.37 -15.08 -5.31
CA ARG A 145 5.99 -16.00 -6.40
C ARG A 145 4.96 -15.44 -7.40
N LEU A 146 4.19 -14.44 -7.00
CA LEU A 146 3.21 -13.79 -7.89
C LEU A 146 3.87 -12.81 -8.86
N LEU A 147 5.11 -12.38 -8.59
CA LEU A 147 5.79 -11.36 -9.38
C LEU A 147 6.93 -11.96 -10.21
N THR A 148 7.19 -11.33 -11.35
CA THR A 148 8.29 -11.65 -12.25
C THR A 148 8.99 -10.36 -12.67
N ARG A 149 10.14 -10.44 -13.32
CA ARG A 149 10.83 -9.27 -13.87
C ARG A 149 9.97 -8.46 -14.84
N ASP A 150 9.00 -9.10 -15.50
CA ASP A 150 8.12 -8.47 -16.49
C ASP A 150 6.83 -7.89 -15.88
N SER A 151 6.63 -8.06 -14.56
CA SER A 151 5.41 -7.62 -13.88
C SER A 151 5.15 -6.13 -14.02
N TRP A 152 6.19 -5.31 -14.11
CA TRP A 152 6.11 -3.83 -14.16
C TRP A 152 6.29 -3.24 -15.56
N ASN A 153 6.50 -4.07 -16.60
CA ASN A 153 6.82 -3.59 -17.96
C ASN A 153 5.79 -2.63 -18.57
N ASP A 154 4.51 -2.84 -18.26
CA ASP A 154 3.42 -2.06 -18.85
C ASP A 154 2.74 -1.14 -17.82
N LEU A 155 3.35 -0.97 -16.64
CA LEU A 155 2.81 -0.09 -15.60
C LEU A 155 2.92 1.37 -16.02
N ALA A 156 1.77 2.01 -16.26
CA ALA A 156 1.66 3.40 -16.65
C ALA A 156 1.38 4.36 -15.47
N SER A 157 0.78 3.84 -14.40
CA SER A 157 0.43 4.63 -13.22
C SER A 157 1.67 5.09 -12.48
N PRO A 158 1.72 6.35 -12.00
CA PRO A 158 2.79 6.80 -11.13
C PRO A 158 2.82 6.00 -9.82
N PHE A 159 4.02 5.72 -9.33
CA PHE A 159 4.16 5.05 -8.05
C PHE A 159 5.41 5.46 -7.28
N LEU A 160 5.31 5.36 -5.96
CA LEU A 160 6.40 5.61 -5.01
C LEU A 160 6.70 4.31 -4.24
N VAL A 161 7.96 3.90 -4.27
CA VAL A 161 8.48 2.81 -3.43
C VAL A 161 9.15 3.41 -2.20
N ILE A 162 8.83 2.91 -1.02
CA ILE A 162 9.50 3.26 0.24
C ILE A 162 10.00 1.97 0.87
N THR A 163 11.30 1.88 1.11
CA THR A 163 11.95 0.76 1.79
C THR A 163 13.22 1.24 2.50
N GLY A 164 13.97 0.35 3.13
CA GLY A 164 15.18 0.74 3.85
C GLY A 164 16.18 -0.40 4.04
N SER A 165 17.36 -0.07 4.54
CA SER A 165 18.50 -0.97 4.60
C SER A 165 18.33 -2.17 5.56
N ARG A 166 17.36 -2.09 6.50
CA ARG A 166 17.05 -3.16 7.46
C ARG A 166 15.63 -3.70 7.28
N ASP A 167 15.02 -3.51 6.10
CA ASP A 167 13.64 -3.90 5.81
C ASP A 167 13.53 -5.39 5.47
N VAL A 168 13.66 -6.22 6.47
CA VAL A 168 13.56 -7.68 6.43
C VAL A 168 12.50 -8.20 7.38
N VAL A 169 11.94 -9.36 7.08
CA VAL A 169 10.98 -10.09 7.94
C VAL A 169 11.37 -11.56 7.98
N PRO A 170 11.46 -12.20 9.15
CA PRO A 170 11.92 -13.58 9.27
C PRO A 170 11.13 -14.60 8.44
N ILE A 171 9.84 -14.37 8.26
CA ILE A 171 8.94 -15.27 7.50
C ILE A 171 8.90 -14.98 6.00
N SER A 172 9.45 -13.86 5.57
CA SER A 172 9.55 -13.43 4.17
C SER A 172 11.00 -13.60 3.70
N ARG A 173 11.19 -14.01 2.45
CA ARG A 173 12.52 -14.02 1.83
C ARG A 173 12.90 -12.68 1.21
N GLU A 174 11.99 -11.70 1.26
CA GLU A 174 12.24 -10.37 0.72
C GLU A 174 13.41 -9.70 1.44
N THR A 175 14.30 -9.11 0.65
CA THR A 175 15.46 -8.35 1.12
C THR A 175 15.30 -6.87 0.78
N PRO A 176 16.09 -5.96 1.38
CA PRO A 176 16.09 -4.56 1.00
C PRO A 176 16.29 -4.33 -0.50
N GLU A 177 17.06 -5.19 -1.17
CA GLU A 177 17.31 -5.12 -2.61
C GLU A 177 16.07 -5.54 -3.39
N SER A 178 15.42 -6.66 -3.02
CA SER A 178 14.22 -7.14 -3.71
C SER A 178 13.06 -6.15 -3.57
N ARG A 179 12.98 -5.44 -2.45
CA ARG A 179 11.96 -4.40 -2.23
C ARG A 179 12.12 -3.17 -3.11
N GLN A 180 13.31 -2.95 -3.69
CA GLN A 180 13.57 -1.89 -4.65
C GLN A 180 13.19 -2.30 -6.09
N GLU A 181 13.01 -3.58 -6.36
CA GLU A 181 12.76 -4.11 -7.72
C GLU A 181 11.56 -3.47 -8.43
N PRO A 182 10.42 -3.13 -7.79
CA PRO A 182 9.37 -2.38 -8.47
C PRO A 182 9.88 -1.10 -9.12
N PHE A 183 10.75 -0.36 -8.43
CA PHE A 183 11.37 0.83 -8.99
C PHE A 183 12.43 0.49 -10.04
N LEU A 184 13.28 -0.50 -9.82
CA LEU A 184 14.38 -0.83 -10.71
C LEU A 184 13.91 -1.44 -12.03
N LEU A 185 12.89 -2.32 -11.99
CA LEU A 185 12.42 -3.10 -13.13
C LEU A 185 11.34 -2.39 -13.97
N ALA A 186 10.58 -1.48 -13.39
CA ALA A 186 9.62 -0.69 -14.16
C ALA A 186 10.35 0.20 -15.18
N ARG A 187 9.69 0.46 -16.33
CA ARG A 187 10.22 1.38 -17.34
C ARG A 187 10.47 2.78 -16.76
N PRO A 188 11.41 3.55 -17.32
CA PRO A 188 11.58 4.96 -16.96
C PRO A 188 10.28 5.73 -17.06
N GLY A 189 10.03 6.64 -16.10
CA GLY A 189 8.81 7.43 -16.05
C GLY A 189 8.50 7.92 -14.64
N ARG A 190 7.22 8.00 -14.33
CA ARG A 190 6.70 8.53 -13.05
C ARG A 190 6.83 7.51 -11.91
N LYS A 191 8.05 7.10 -11.61
CA LYS A 191 8.40 6.17 -10.56
C LYS A 191 9.44 6.78 -9.63
N PHE A 192 9.30 6.57 -8.33
CA PHE A 192 10.14 7.17 -7.29
C PHE A 192 10.55 6.12 -6.29
N LEU A 193 11.72 6.31 -5.68
CA LEU A 193 12.25 5.48 -4.62
C LEU A 193 12.72 6.37 -3.46
N VAL A 194 12.22 6.08 -2.27
CA VAL A 194 12.74 6.58 -1.01
C VAL A 194 13.36 5.40 -0.27
N PHE A 195 14.68 5.37 -0.22
CA PHE A 195 15.44 4.36 0.50
C PHE A 195 15.97 4.98 1.79
N ILE A 196 15.56 4.45 2.94
CA ILE A 196 15.85 5.03 4.26
C ILE A 196 16.86 4.15 4.99
N GLU A 197 18.02 4.70 5.28
CA GLU A 197 19.05 3.99 6.06
C GLU A 197 18.54 3.68 7.46
N GLY A 198 18.76 2.46 7.94
CA GLY A 198 18.32 1.99 9.25
C GLY A 198 16.82 1.62 9.33
N ALA A 199 16.00 1.90 8.31
CA ALA A 199 14.58 1.60 8.37
C ALA A 199 14.33 0.08 8.30
N THR A 200 13.57 -0.41 9.27
CA THR A 200 13.10 -1.78 9.41
C THR A 200 11.67 -1.92 8.89
N HIS A 201 11.20 -3.15 8.75
CA HIS A 201 9.86 -3.44 8.22
C HIS A 201 8.70 -2.70 8.90
N SER A 202 8.80 -2.40 10.19
CA SER A 202 7.74 -1.77 10.98
C SER A 202 7.98 -0.29 11.28
N SER A 203 9.18 0.23 11.05
CA SER A 203 9.56 1.59 11.47
C SER A 203 8.83 2.70 10.73
N TYR A 204 8.31 2.44 9.53
CA TYR A 204 7.51 3.39 8.74
C TYR A 204 6.20 3.81 9.44
N ALA A 205 5.71 2.97 10.36
CA ALA A 205 4.52 3.24 11.17
C ALA A 205 4.84 3.97 12.49
N GLY A 206 6.08 4.43 12.68
CA GLY A 206 6.54 5.01 13.96
C GLY A 206 6.64 4.00 15.10
N LYS A 207 6.67 2.70 14.79
CA LYS A 207 6.72 1.61 15.78
C LYS A 207 8.05 0.85 15.70
N PRO A 208 8.60 0.41 16.83
CA PRO A 208 9.77 -0.46 16.81
C PRO A 208 9.46 -1.77 16.08
N ALA A 209 10.48 -2.40 15.52
CA ALA A 209 10.35 -3.72 14.93
C ALA A 209 9.83 -4.72 15.99
N VAL A 210 8.86 -5.56 15.60
CA VAL A 210 8.30 -6.61 16.48
C VAL A 210 9.37 -7.68 16.75
N ALA A 211 10.37 -7.81 15.90
CA ALA A 211 11.64 -8.49 16.13
C ALA A 211 12.65 -7.90 15.15
N ALA A 212 13.66 -7.21 15.65
CA ALA A 212 14.82 -6.88 14.84
C ALA A 212 15.54 -8.19 14.51
N THR A 213 15.71 -8.50 13.23
CA THR A 213 16.40 -9.72 12.78
C THR A 213 17.89 -9.70 13.08
N ASP A 214 18.42 -8.52 13.37
CA ASP A 214 19.82 -8.24 13.69
C ASP A 214 20.07 -7.91 15.16
N GLY A 215 19.03 -7.95 16.00
CA GLY A 215 19.14 -7.71 17.45
C GLY A 215 19.33 -6.25 17.85
N GLU A 216 19.39 -5.31 16.90
CA GLU A 216 19.49 -3.90 17.20
C GLU A 216 18.12 -3.22 17.21
N GLU A 217 17.81 -2.52 18.30
CA GLU A 217 16.61 -1.70 18.38
C GLU A 217 16.76 -0.39 17.58
N VAL A 218 15.70 0.00 16.91
CA VAL A 218 15.61 1.32 16.27
C VAL A 218 15.33 2.34 17.36
N SER A 219 16.16 3.37 17.47
CA SER A 219 15.96 4.41 18.48
C SER A 219 14.67 5.20 18.25
N ASP A 220 14.10 5.79 19.30
CA ASP A 220 12.92 6.68 19.19
C ASP A 220 13.18 7.88 18.25
N ALA A 221 14.41 8.36 18.19
CA ALA A 221 14.80 9.45 17.29
C ALA A 221 14.75 8.99 15.83
N ASP A 222 15.29 7.79 15.52
CA ASP A 222 15.25 7.23 14.18
C ASP A 222 13.82 6.87 13.78
N LEU A 223 13.01 6.32 14.68
CA LEU A 223 11.60 6.04 14.40
C LEU A 223 10.83 7.30 14.00
N ARG A 224 11.06 8.41 14.74
CA ARG A 224 10.46 9.71 14.39
C ARG A 224 10.96 10.24 13.04
N MET A 225 12.24 10.10 12.77
CA MET A 225 12.84 10.50 11.48
C MET A 225 12.25 9.66 10.34
N ILE A 226 12.23 8.34 10.45
CA ILE A 226 11.73 7.42 9.42
C ILE A 226 10.23 7.67 9.14
N SER A 227 9.41 7.80 10.20
CA SER A 227 7.98 8.08 10.03
C SER A 227 7.74 9.47 9.46
N GLY A 228 8.53 10.47 9.85
CA GLY A 228 8.48 11.83 9.32
C GLY A 228 8.84 11.89 7.83
N VAL A 229 9.91 11.23 7.41
CA VAL A 229 10.29 11.10 6.00
C VAL A 229 9.19 10.40 5.20
N THR A 230 8.65 9.31 5.75
CA THR A 230 7.54 8.57 5.13
C THR A 230 6.31 9.46 4.94
N ALA A 231 5.91 10.21 5.97
CA ALA A 231 4.77 11.11 5.91
C ALA A 231 4.97 12.22 4.87
N SER A 232 6.13 12.87 4.88
CA SER A 232 6.45 13.97 3.96
C SER A 232 6.54 13.50 2.51
N ALA A 233 7.23 12.38 2.24
CA ALA A 233 7.38 11.85 0.89
C ALA A 233 6.05 11.39 0.30
N THR A 234 5.21 10.72 1.11
CA THR A 234 3.89 10.26 0.68
C THR A 234 2.93 11.41 0.41
N LEU A 235 2.94 12.45 1.25
CA LEU A 235 2.13 13.64 1.02
C LEU A 235 2.54 14.35 -0.28
N ALA A 236 3.83 14.64 -0.45
CA ALA A 236 4.34 15.27 -1.67
C ALA A 236 4.00 14.48 -2.94
N PHE A 237 4.05 13.14 -2.86
CA PHE A 237 3.65 12.27 -3.97
C PHE A 237 2.15 12.38 -4.27
N TRP A 238 1.30 12.40 -3.24
CA TRP A 238 -0.14 12.56 -3.41
C TRP A 238 -0.48 13.93 -4.03
N ASP A 239 0.14 14.99 -3.55
CA ASP A 239 -0.09 16.34 -4.05
C ASP A 239 0.30 16.44 -5.53
N ALA A 240 1.45 15.87 -5.90
CA ALA A 240 1.94 15.90 -7.28
C ALA A 240 1.06 15.14 -8.28
N TYR A 241 0.41 14.05 -7.85
CA TYR A 241 -0.27 13.14 -8.78
C TYR A 241 -1.79 13.05 -8.61
N LEU A 242 -2.33 13.57 -7.51
CA LEU A 242 -3.75 13.47 -7.19
C LEU A 242 -4.38 14.79 -6.71
N GLU A 243 -3.61 15.88 -6.58
CA GLU A 243 -4.17 17.22 -6.59
C GLU A 243 -4.10 17.77 -8.01
N ASN A 244 -5.20 18.33 -8.50
CA ASN A 244 -5.12 19.21 -9.67
C ASN A 244 -4.52 20.51 -9.16
N ASP A 245 -3.25 20.69 -9.37
CA ASP A 245 -2.69 22.03 -9.38
C ASP A 245 -3.03 22.66 -10.72
N ASP A 246 -4.19 23.35 -10.81
CA ASP A 246 -4.48 24.29 -11.87
C ASP A 246 -3.54 25.53 -11.80
N ARG A 247 -2.55 25.50 -10.90
CA ARG A 247 -1.52 26.51 -10.76
C ARG A 247 -0.26 26.12 -11.53
N GLY A 248 -0.35 26.27 -12.86
CA GLY A 248 0.81 26.58 -13.69
C GLY A 248 1.58 25.39 -14.25
N HIS A 249 1.10 24.89 -15.35
CA HIS A 249 1.97 24.59 -16.47
C HIS A 249 1.90 25.78 -17.47
N GLU A 250 2.46 26.92 -17.06
CA GLU A 250 2.96 27.95 -17.97
C GLU A 250 4.48 27.86 -18.08
#